data_73a43c8c349ee1eb31566a3a30ead0d7
#
_entry.id   73a43c8c349ee1eb31566a3a30ead0d7
#
_cell.length_a   1.000
_cell.length_b   1.000
_cell.length_c   1.000
_cell.angle_alpha   90.00
_cell.angle_beta   90.00
_cell.angle_gamma   90.00
#
_symmetry.space_group_name_H-M   'P 1'
#
loop_
_entity.id
_entity.type
_entity.pdbx_description
1 polymer ?
#
loop_
_entity_poly.entity_id
_entity_poly.type
_entity_poly.pdbx_seq_one_letter_code
_entity_poly.pdbx_strand_id
1 'polypeptide(L)'
;MLGLTAQWMGMTGIHANSVAPILVSSEQGRQKSTFCKALMPPALSRYYMDNLKLSAQGKPERLLAEMGLLNMDEFDKYGTQQMPLLKNLMQMANLNICKAYQKNFRNLPRIASFIGTSNRFDLLTDPTGSRRFICIEAEHLIDCEGVMHDQIYAQLKAELLLSLIHISEPTRH
;
A
#
# COMPACT_ATOMS: atom_id res chain seq x y z
N MET A 1 -6.45 -4.30 -4.38
CA MET A 1 -6.00 -5.67 -3.99
C MET A 1 -5.00 -6.27 -4.99
N LEU A 2 -5.25 -6.33 -6.30
CA LEU A 2 -4.30 -6.89 -7.29
C LEU A 2 -2.89 -6.30 -7.19
N GLY A 3 -2.75 -4.97 -7.14
CA GLY A 3 -1.45 -4.31 -7.00
C GLY A 3 -0.70 -4.66 -5.70
N LEU A 4 -1.42 -4.85 -4.60
CA LEU A 4 -0.87 -5.32 -3.32
C LEU A 4 -0.28 -6.74 -3.46
N THR A 5 -1.07 -7.66 -4.03
CA THR A 5 -0.64 -9.05 -4.23
C THR A 5 0.53 -9.13 -5.23
N ALA A 6 0.48 -8.37 -6.32
CA ALA A 6 1.57 -8.29 -7.29
C ALA A 6 2.88 -7.79 -6.65
N GLN A 7 2.78 -6.80 -5.76
CA GLN A 7 3.93 -6.27 -5.02
C GLN A 7 4.55 -7.35 -4.12
N TRP A 8 3.72 -8.12 -3.39
CA TRP A 8 4.19 -9.22 -2.55
C TRP A 8 4.80 -10.38 -3.34
N MET A 9 4.30 -10.61 -4.55
CA MET A 9 4.84 -11.65 -5.47
C MET A 9 6.09 -11.18 -6.24
N GLY A 10 6.56 -9.96 -6.02
CA GLY A 10 7.72 -9.42 -6.74
C GLY A 10 7.46 -9.06 -8.20
N MET A 11 6.19 -8.92 -8.61
CA MET A 11 5.76 -8.64 -9.99
C MET A 11 5.73 -7.13 -10.30
N THR A 12 6.63 -6.38 -9.71
CA THR A 12 6.62 -4.90 -9.73
C THR A 12 6.89 -4.30 -11.11
N GLY A 13 7.55 -5.02 -12.01
CA GLY A 13 7.79 -4.58 -13.39
C GLY A 13 6.51 -4.49 -14.23
N ILE A 14 5.46 -5.25 -13.86
CA ILE A 14 4.20 -5.32 -14.58
C ILE A 14 3.09 -4.60 -13.83
N HIS A 15 3.07 -4.70 -12.51
CA HIS A 15 2.01 -4.21 -11.64
C HIS A 15 2.54 -3.41 -10.45
N ALA A 16 3.45 -2.47 -10.69
CA ALA A 16 3.96 -1.62 -9.61
C ALA A 16 2.82 -0.89 -8.89
N ASN A 17 2.67 -1.14 -7.60
CA ASN A 17 1.61 -0.53 -6.79
C ASN A 17 2.01 0.86 -6.32
N SER A 18 1.79 1.87 -7.16
CA SER A 18 2.08 3.29 -6.87
C SER A 18 0.85 4.07 -6.40
N VAL A 19 -0.28 3.38 -6.16
CA VAL A 19 -1.55 3.97 -5.76
C VAL A 19 -1.90 3.54 -4.35
N ALA A 20 -2.42 4.47 -3.55
CA ALA A 20 -2.94 4.23 -2.21
C ALA A 20 -4.43 4.55 -2.16
N PRO A 21 -5.30 3.60 -1.85
CA PRO A 21 -6.68 3.89 -1.48
C PRO A 21 -6.72 4.59 -0.11
N ILE A 22 -7.54 5.63 -0.01
CA ILE A 22 -7.80 6.35 1.24
C ILE A 22 -9.29 6.21 1.57
N LEU A 23 -9.58 5.52 2.65
CA LEU A 23 -10.95 5.38 3.15
C LEU A 23 -11.36 6.65 3.86
N VAL A 24 -12.40 7.30 3.38
CA VAL A 24 -12.87 8.58 3.88
C VAL A 24 -14.27 8.43 4.48
N SER A 25 -14.51 9.07 5.61
CA SER A 25 -15.85 9.19 6.20
C SER A 25 -15.84 10.36 7.17
N SER A 26 -16.86 11.21 7.13
CA SER A 26 -17.05 12.29 8.12
C SER A 26 -17.32 11.76 9.51
N GLU A 27 -17.84 10.54 9.61
CA GLU A 27 -18.17 9.91 10.90
C GLU A 27 -17.02 9.03 11.39
N GLN A 28 -16.78 9.12 12.70
CA GLN A 28 -15.91 8.20 13.41
C GLN A 28 -16.62 6.85 13.63
N GLY A 29 -15.83 5.79 13.88
CA GLY A 29 -16.38 4.48 14.19
C GLY A 29 -16.88 3.66 12.99
N ARG A 30 -16.66 4.11 11.75
CA ARG A 30 -17.00 3.34 10.53
C ARG A 30 -16.07 2.14 10.26
N GLN A 31 -15.21 1.79 11.20
CA GLN A 31 -14.25 0.68 11.15
C GLN A 31 -13.21 0.78 10.01
N LYS A 32 -12.88 1.97 9.54
CA LYS A 32 -11.90 2.18 8.46
C LYS A 32 -10.52 1.55 8.79
N SER A 33 -9.95 1.87 9.95
CA SER A 33 -8.64 1.33 10.36
C SER A 33 -8.71 -0.18 10.63
N THR A 34 -9.83 -0.69 11.17
CA THR A 34 -10.08 -2.13 11.34
C THR A 34 -10.07 -2.83 9.99
N PHE A 35 -10.74 -2.25 8.98
CA PHE A 35 -10.75 -2.77 7.62
C PHE A 35 -9.35 -2.80 7.00
N CYS A 36 -8.57 -1.74 7.15
CA CYS A 36 -7.19 -1.70 6.66
C CYS A 36 -6.37 -2.87 7.21
N LYS A 37 -6.52 -3.16 8.51
CA LYS A 37 -5.86 -4.29 9.17
C LYS A 37 -6.42 -5.63 8.71
N ALA A 38 -7.74 -5.73 8.51
CA ALA A 38 -8.42 -6.94 8.07
C ALA A 38 -8.06 -7.35 6.63
N LEU A 39 -7.42 -6.48 5.83
CA LEU A 39 -6.88 -6.86 4.54
C LEU A 39 -5.69 -7.83 4.63
N MET A 40 -4.99 -7.84 5.78
CA MET A 40 -3.86 -8.73 5.97
C MET A 40 -4.33 -10.13 6.39
N PRO A 41 -3.88 -11.19 5.72
CA PRO A 41 -4.10 -12.55 6.21
C PRO A 41 -3.55 -12.71 7.63
N PRO A 42 -4.20 -13.48 8.52
CA PRO A 42 -3.74 -13.67 9.90
C PRO A 42 -2.28 -14.11 10.01
N ALA A 43 -1.82 -14.98 9.12
CA ALA A 43 -0.44 -15.46 9.07
C ALA A 43 0.58 -14.34 8.73
N LEU A 44 0.14 -13.25 8.08
CA LEU A 44 0.97 -12.12 7.66
C LEU A 44 0.71 -10.86 8.49
N SER A 45 -0.09 -10.94 9.55
CA SER A 45 -0.50 -9.78 10.38
C SER A 45 0.68 -8.97 10.93
N ARG A 46 1.83 -9.61 11.20
CA ARG A 46 3.06 -8.96 11.65
C ARG A 46 3.67 -8.00 10.63
N TYR A 47 3.28 -8.11 9.36
CA TYR A 47 3.74 -7.24 8.26
C TYR A 47 2.80 -6.08 7.97
N TYR A 48 1.84 -5.86 8.84
CA TYR A 48 0.99 -4.68 8.85
C TYR A 48 1.52 -3.64 9.84
N MET A 49 1.50 -2.39 9.44
CA MET A 49 1.88 -1.29 10.33
C MET A 49 0.88 -0.13 10.21
N ASP A 50 0.37 0.30 11.35
CA ASP A 50 -0.36 1.56 11.48
C ASP A 50 0.60 2.75 11.62
N ASN A 51 0.12 3.95 11.30
CA ASN A 51 0.78 5.21 11.59
C ASN A 51 2.21 5.31 11.01
N LEU A 52 2.33 5.23 9.70
CA LEU A 52 3.60 5.45 9.00
C LEU A 52 4.19 6.83 9.36
N LYS A 53 5.32 6.85 10.03
CA LYS A 53 6.03 8.08 10.39
C LYS A 53 7.03 8.45 9.30
N LEU A 54 6.79 9.57 8.64
CA LEU A 54 7.65 10.12 7.58
C LEU A 54 8.78 10.99 8.17
N SER A 55 9.45 10.51 9.19
CA SER A 55 10.60 11.17 9.80
C SER A 55 11.84 10.30 9.67
N ALA A 56 13.03 10.91 9.77
CA ALA A 56 14.29 10.16 9.74
C ALA A 56 14.37 9.08 10.84
N GLN A 57 13.74 9.32 11.99
CA GLN A 57 13.66 8.33 13.08
C GLN A 57 12.74 7.16 12.71
N GLY A 58 11.71 7.37 11.88
CA GLY A 58 10.79 6.33 11.42
C GLY A 58 11.41 5.39 10.39
N LYS A 59 12.54 5.77 9.78
CA LYS A 59 13.24 5.00 8.73
C LYS A 59 12.27 4.43 7.68
N PRO A 60 11.46 5.29 7.05
CA PRO A 60 10.37 4.83 6.19
C PRO A 60 10.86 3.96 5.02
N GLU A 61 12.06 4.21 4.48
CA GLU A 61 12.63 3.39 3.41
C GLU A 61 12.83 1.94 3.84
N ARG A 62 13.25 1.71 5.09
CA ARG A 62 13.43 0.35 5.61
C ARG A 62 12.09 -0.38 5.71
N LEU A 63 11.04 0.32 6.14
CA LEU A 63 9.70 -0.24 6.26
C LEU A 63 9.15 -0.70 4.91
N LEU A 64 9.54 -0.04 3.80
CA LEU A 64 9.12 -0.44 2.46
C LEU A 64 9.61 -1.84 2.06
N ALA A 65 10.73 -2.29 2.60
CA ALA A 65 11.28 -3.62 2.32
C ALA A 65 10.88 -4.67 3.38
N GLU A 66 10.37 -4.24 4.53
CA GLU A 66 10.06 -5.13 5.66
C GLU A 66 8.57 -5.37 5.85
N MET A 67 7.72 -4.38 5.52
CA MET A 67 6.27 -4.44 5.73
C MET A 67 5.54 -4.78 4.43
N GLY A 68 4.40 -5.47 4.55
CA GLY A 68 3.53 -5.78 3.42
C GLY A 68 2.51 -4.67 3.16
N LEU A 69 1.97 -4.08 4.23
CA LEU A 69 0.96 -3.03 4.14
C LEU A 69 1.22 -1.95 5.20
N LEU A 70 1.32 -0.72 4.75
CA LEU A 70 1.51 0.47 5.58
C LEU A 70 0.22 1.29 5.57
N ASN A 71 -0.38 1.45 6.74
CA ASN A 71 -1.56 2.29 6.90
C ASN A 71 -1.14 3.72 7.29
N MET A 72 -1.57 4.67 6.50
CA MET A 72 -1.49 6.09 6.77
C MET A 72 -2.76 6.51 7.51
N ASP A 73 -2.86 6.10 8.77
CA ASP A 73 -4.01 6.45 9.60
C ASP A 73 -4.07 7.97 9.80
N GLU A 74 -5.27 8.52 9.76
CA GLU A 74 -5.49 9.97 9.79
C GLU A 74 -4.65 10.72 8.72
N PHE A 75 -4.81 10.30 7.46
CA PHE A 75 -4.07 10.85 6.33
C PHE A 75 -4.11 12.38 6.23
N ASP A 76 -5.17 13.00 6.71
CA ASP A 76 -5.34 14.46 6.79
C ASP A 76 -4.31 15.14 7.73
N LYS A 77 -3.63 14.41 8.59
CA LYS A 77 -2.55 14.93 9.44
C LYS A 77 -1.19 15.02 8.75
N TYR A 78 -1.05 14.41 7.57
CA TYR A 78 0.18 14.54 6.79
C TYR A 78 0.25 15.93 6.16
N GLY A 79 1.20 16.74 6.63
CA GLY A 79 1.38 18.11 6.15
C GLY A 79 1.90 18.17 4.70
N THR A 80 1.72 19.34 4.08
CA THR A 80 2.19 19.61 2.70
C THR A 80 3.67 19.32 2.50
N GLN A 81 4.49 19.50 3.54
CA GLN A 81 5.94 19.22 3.51
C GLN A 81 6.26 17.72 3.48
N GLN A 82 5.37 16.86 3.97
CA GLN A 82 5.56 15.40 4.00
C GLN A 82 5.09 14.73 2.70
N MET A 83 4.20 15.37 1.97
CA MET A 83 3.62 14.80 0.75
C MET A 83 4.65 14.50 -0.35
N PRO A 84 5.68 15.34 -0.63
CA PRO A 84 6.71 15.00 -1.61
C PRO A 84 7.49 13.75 -1.23
N LEU A 85 7.85 13.60 0.05
CA LEU A 85 8.54 12.41 0.54
C LEU A 85 7.66 11.16 0.38
N LEU A 86 6.40 11.23 0.80
CA LEU A 86 5.45 10.13 0.65
C LEU A 86 5.29 9.70 -0.81
N LYS A 87 5.10 10.66 -1.72
CA LYS A 87 5.00 10.42 -3.16
C LYS A 87 6.26 9.75 -3.72
N ASN A 88 7.43 10.14 -3.25
CA ASN A 88 8.70 9.53 -3.63
C ASN A 88 8.78 8.07 -3.14
N LEU A 89 8.46 7.81 -1.87
CA LEU A 89 8.43 6.46 -1.30
C LEU A 89 7.49 5.53 -2.08
N MET A 90 6.34 6.02 -2.51
CA MET A 90 5.37 5.26 -3.30
C MET A 90 5.87 4.90 -4.71
N GLN A 91 6.87 5.61 -5.24
CA GLN A 91 7.45 5.35 -6.55
C GLN A 91 8.68 4.45 -6.53
N MET A 92 9.31 4.28 -5.36
CA MET A 92 10.49 3.44 -5.25
C MET A 92 10.14 1.99 -5.56
N ALA A 93 10.81 1.39 -6.53
CA ALA A 93 10.70 -0.02 -6.83
C ALA A 93 11.73 -0.84 -6.02
N ASN A 94 12.90 -0.26 -5.82
CA ASN A 94 14.01 -0.86 -5.09
C ASN A 94 14.59 0.11 -4.08
N LEU A 95 15.18 -0.43 -3.04
CA LEU A 95 15.69 0.29 -1.89
C LEU A 95 17.14 -0.10 -1.64
N ASN A 96 18.01 0.90 -1.53
CA ASN A 96 19.40 0.69 -1.15
C ASN A 96 19.53 0.85 0.37
N ILE A 97 19.50 -0.27 1.08
CA ILE A 97 19.56 -0.27 2.54
C ILE A 97 20.94 -0.68 3.01
N CYS A 98 21.57 0.19 3.83
CA CYS A 98 22.78 -0.14 4.56
C CYS A 98 22.41 -0.62 5.96
N LYS A 99 22.87 -1.81 6.35
CA LYS A 99 22.75 -2.24 7.75
C LYS A 99 23.77 -1.50 8.60
N ALA A 100 23.38 -1.20 9.83
CA ALA A 100 24.31 -0.63 10.82
C ALA A 100 25.60 -1.49 10.88
N TYR A 101 26.75 -0.81 10.83
CA TYR A 101 28.09 -1.44 10.83
C TYR A 101 28.47 -2.24 9.57
N GLN A 102 27.72 -2.18 8.47
CA GLN A 102 28.12 -2.76 7.19
C GLN A 102 28.43 -1.66 6.18
N LYS A 103 29.55 -1.81 5.46
CA LYS A 103 29.96 -0.86 4.41
C LYS A 103 29.20 -1.06 3.09
N ASN A 104 28.51 -2.18 2.93
CA ASN A 104 27.85 -2.53 1.68
C ASN A 104 26.36 -2.26 1.75
N PHE A 105 25.83 -1.58 0.76
CA PHE A 105 24.41 -1.45 0.51
C PHE A 105 23.83 -2.76 -0.04
N ARG A 106 22.64 -3.09 0.41
CA ARG A 106 21.83 -4.15 -0.21
C ARG A 106 20.70 -3.51 -0.99
N ASN A 107 20.58 -3.88 -2.24
CA ASN A 107 19.42 -3.53 -3.04
C ASN A 107 18.30 -4.53 -2.70
N LEU A 108 17.22 -4.03 -2.14
CA LEU A 108 16.04 -4.83 -1.77
C LEU A 108 14.83 -4.33 -2.54
N PRO A 109 13.97 -5.22 -3.04
CA PRO A 109 12.72 -4.80 -3.66
C PRO A 109 11.80 -4.20 -2.60
N ARG A 110 11.01 -3.22 -2.99
CA ARG A 110 9.90 -2.76 -2.18
C ARG A 110 8.78 -3.80 -2.22
N ILE A 111 8.34 -4.25 -1.04
CA ILE A 111 7.18 -5.15 -0.88
C ILE A 111 5.97 -4.42 -0.30
N ALA A 112 6.18 -3.28 0.36
CA ALA A 112 5.11 -2.52 0.98
C ALA A 112 4.16 -1.89 -0.03
N SER A 113 2.88 -1.99 0.25
CA SER A 113 1.82 -1.19 -0.34
C SER A 113 1.27 -0.21 0.68
N PHE A 114 0.54 0.80 0.21
CA PHE A 114 0.00 1.86 1.06
C PHE A 114 -1.52 1.83 1.04
N ILE A 115 -2.11 2.10 2.18
CA ILE A 115 -3.52 2.39 2.38
C ILE A 115 -3.64 3.53 3.38
N GLY A 116 -4.75 4.22 3.44
CA GLY A 116 -4.95 5.26 4.43
C GLY A 116 -6.39 5.41 4.86
N THR A 117 -6.58 6.17 5.95
CA THR A 117 -7.89 6.55 6.45
C THR A 117 -7.92 8.05 6.68
N SER A 118 -9.09 8.65 6.55
CA SER A 118 -9.31 10.06 6.89
C SER A 118 -10.75 10.30 7.34
N ASN A 119 -10.91 11.38 8.11
CA ASN A 119 -12.22 11.91 8.47
C ASN A 119 -12.58 13.18 7.67
N ARG A 120 -11.76 13.56 6.70
CA ARG A 120 -11.95 14.74 5.85
C ARG A 120 -12.03 14.33 4.39
N PHE A 121 -12.89 15.03 3.63
CA PHE A 121 -13.05 14.82 2.19
C PHE A 121 -12.16 15.76 1.37
N ASP A 122 -11.72 16.87 1.92
CA ASP A 122 -10.90 17.90 1.26
C ASP A 122 -9.39 17.58 1.29
N LEU A 123 -9.04 16.31 1.13
CA LEU A 123 -7.68 15.80 1.30
C LEU A 123 -6.74 16.19 0.16
N LEU A 124 -7.27 16.38 -1.04
CA LEU A 124 -6.50 16.45 -2.27
C LEU A 124 -6.72 17.80 -2.96
N THR A 125 -6.21 18.85 -2.34
CA THR A 125 -6.24 20.20 -2.91
C THR A 125 -5.20 20.44 -4.01
N ASP A 126 -4.20 19.54 -4.12
CA ASP A 126 -3.15 19.62 -5.14
C ASP A 126 -3.52 18.78 -6.38
N PRO A 127 -3.90 19.38 -7.51
CA PRO A 127 -4.28 18.66 -8.73
C PRO A 127 -3.13 17.85 -9.33
N THR A 128 -1.88 18.18 -9.03
CA THR A 128 -0.70 17.52 -9.63
C THR A 128 -0.30 16.23 -8.90
N GLY A 129 -0.76 16.05 -7.65
CA GLY A 129 -0.35 14.93 -6.80
C GLY A 129 -1.46 13.94 -6.48
N SER A 130 -2.71 14.27 -6.79
CA SER A 130 -3.89 13.50 -6.38
C SER A 130 -4.04 12.13 -7.06
N ARG A 131 -3.50 11.95 -8.26
CA ARG A 131 -3.65 10.70 -9.04
C ARG A 131 -3.13 9.42 -8.35
N ARG A 132 -2.31 9.55 -7.28
CA ARG A 132 -1.81 8.42 -6.51
C ARG A 132 -2.73 8.01 -5.37
N PHE A 133 -3.63 8.87 -4.99
CA PHE A 133 -4.55 8.64 -3.89
C PHE A 133 -5.97 8.52 -4.44
N ILE A 134 -6.60 7.39 -4.13
CA ILE A 134 -7.99 7.13 -4.52
C ILE A 134 -8.83 7.23 -3.25
N CYS A 135 -9.60 8.31 -3.13
CA CYS A 135 -10.52 8.46 -2.01
C CYS A 135 -11.75 7.57 -2.24
N ILE A 136 -12.04 6.75 -1.24
CA ILE A 136 -13.18 5.85 -1.21
C ILE A 136 -14.03 6.22 -0.02
N GLU A 137 -15.23 6.69 -0.27
CA GLU A 137 -16.17 7.06 0.79
C GLU A 137 -16.77 5.82 1.43
N ALA A 138 -16.68 5.76 2.76
CA ALA A 138 -17.35 4.74 3.57
C ALA A 138 -18.67 5.32 4.10
N GLU A 139 -19.75 5.16 3.35
CA GLU A 139 -21.10 5.66 3.71
C GLU A 139 -21.70 4.89 4.88
N HIS A 140 -21.33 3.62 5.04
CA HIS A 140 -21.87 2.74 6.08
C HIS A 140 -20.77 2.14 6.92
N LEU A 141 -21.15 1.46 8.01
CA LEU A 141 -20.26 0.66 8.81
C LEU A 141 -19.66 -0.45 7.93
N ILE A 142 -18.33 -0.55 7.92
CA ILE A 142 -17.64 -1.59 7.15
C ILE A 142 -17.68 -2.87 7.97
N ASP A 143 -18.24 -3.93 7.39
CA ASP A 143 -18.17 -5.27 7.98
C ASP A 143 -16.77 -5.86 7.73
N CYS A 144 -16.06 -6.12 8.80
CA CYS A 144 -14.71 -6.68 8.77
C CYS A 144 -14.67 -8.15 9.22
N GLU A 145 -15.83 -8.75 9.48
CA GLU A 145 -15.93 -10.14 9.94
C GLU A 145 -16.01 -11.11 8.75
N GLY A 146 -15.64 -12.36 8.99
CA GLY A 146 -15.79 -13.45 8.02
C GLY A 146 -14.95 -13.33 6.74
N VAL A 147 -13.87 -12.56 6.75
CA VAL A 147 -13.02 -12.37 5.56
C VAL A 147 -12.31 -13.67 5.21
N MET A 148 -12.63 -14.22 4.04
CA MET A 148 -12.05 -15.47 3.54
C MET A 148 -10.74 -15.22 2.80
N HIS A 149 -9.69 -14.90 3.55
CA HIS A 149 -8.38 -14.49 3.01
C HIS A 149 -7.83 -15.50 1.99
N ASP A 150 -7.89 -16.80 2.29
CA ASP A 150 -7.33 -17.83 1.41
C ASP A 150 -7.98 -17.82 0.03
N GLN A 151 -9.30 -17.66 -0.03
CA GLN A 151 -10.04 -17.58 -1.31
C GLN A 151 -9.72 -16.29 -2.06
N ILE A 152 -9.73 -15.15 -1.35
CA ILE A 152 -9.45 -13.84 -1.95
C ILE A 152 -8.04 -13.83 -2.55
N TYR A 153 -7.04 -14.25 -1.80
CA TYR A 153 -5.66 -14.23 -2.28
C TYR A 153 -5.35 -15.32 -3.30
N ALA A 154 -6.02 -16.47 -3.25
CA ALA A 154 -5.94 -17.47 -4.31
C ALA A 154 -6.50 -16.94 -5.64
N GLN A 155 -7.63 -16.26 -5.62
CA GLN A 155 -8.21 -15.63 -6.82
C GLN A 155 -7.29 -14.55 -7.36
N LEU A 156 -6.83 -13.61 -6.52
CA LEU A 156 -5.93 -12.53 -6.93
C LEU A 156 -4.64 -13.07 -7.56
N LYS A 157 -4.08 -14.14 -6.98
CA LYS A 157 -2.90 -14.82 -7.54
C LYS A 157 -3.20 -15.42 -8.91
N ALA A 158 -4.33 -16.10 -9.07
CA ALA A 158 -4.73 -16.69 -10.33
C ALA A 158 -4.91 -15.62 -11.42
N GLU A 159 -5.57 -14.51 -11.12
CA GLU A 159 -5.76 -13.39 -12.05
C GLU A 159 -4.41 -12.77 -12.48
N LEU A 160 -3.47 -12.60 -11.56
CA LEU A 160 -2.13 -12.09 -11.87
C LEU A 160 -1.36 -13.03 -12.79
N LEU A 161 -1.42 -14.34 -12.54
CA LEU A 161 -0.75 -15.33 -13.39
C LEU A 161 -1.36 -15.40 -14.78
N LEU A 162 -2.69 -15.30 -14.91
CA LEU A 162 -3.36 -15.25 -16.21
C LEU A 162 -2.98 -13.98 -16.99
N SER A 163 -2.86 -12.83 -16.33
CA SER A 163 -2.43 -11.59 -16.99
C SER A 163 -1.03 -11.69 -17.57
N LEU A 164 -0.13 -12.42 -16.92
CA LEU A 164 1.22 -12.69 -17.45
C LEU A 164 1.21 -13.54 -18.72
N ILE A 165 0.33 -14.53 -18.80
CA ILE A 165 0.20 -15.40 -19.97
C ILE A 165 -0.24 -14.58 -21.18
N HIS A 166 -1.22 -13.69 -21.02
CA HIS A 166 -1.71 -12.84 -22.12
C HIS A 166 -0.66 -11.82 -22.61
N ILE A 167 0.26 -11.38 -21.75
CA ILE A 167 1.35 -10.47 -22.15
C ILE A 167 2.46 -11.22 -22.90
N SER A 168 2.66 -12.49 -22.60
CA SER A 168 3.72 -13.33 -23.20
C SER A 168 3.31 -14.01 -24.52
N GLU A 169 2.04 -14.01 -24.89
CA GLU A 169 1.62 -14.49 -26.20
C GLU A 169 1.98 -13.44 -27.28
N PRO A 170 2.89 -13.76 -28.23
CA PRO A 170 3.16 -12.87 -29.35
C PRO A 170 1.88 -12.79 -30.19
N THR A 171 1.39 -11.58 -30.41
CA THR A 171 0.37 -11.30 -31.42
C THR A 171 0.84 -11.90 -32.76
N ARG A 172 0.29 -13.05 -33.13
CA ARG A 172 0.42 -13.58 -34.49
C ARG A 172 -0.40 -12.66 -35.40
N HIS A 173 0.30 -11.77 -36.10
CA HIS A 173 -0.20 -11.12 -37.31
C HIS A 173 0.06 -12.00 -38.51
#